data_026796e6790d106877c3a1e328d9f581
#
_entry.id   026796e6790d106877c3a1e328d9f581
#
_cell.length_a   1.000
_cell.length_b   1.000
_cell.length_c   1.000
_cell.angle_alpha   90.00
_cell.angle_beta   90.00
_cell.angle_gamma   90.00
#
_symmetry.space_group_name_H-M   'P 1'
#
loop_
_entity.id
_entity.type
_entity.pdbx_description
1 polymer ?
#
loop_
_entity_poly.entity_id
_entity_poly.type
_entity_poly.pdbx_seq_one_letter_code
_entity_poly.pdbx_strand_id
1 'polypeptide(L)'
;MLNITLPDGSIRQYESPVTVAQIAASIGSGLAKATVAGKVNGVLRDACDPITEDAAVQIITPKDPEGVEIIRHSCAHLVGHAVKQLFPNAKMVIGPVIEDGFYYDIAAEKPFTPEDMKAIEERMKELINQDYDVIKKMLPRAEVIEIFKQRGEDYKLRLVDDMPEVTEMGMYFHQEYVDMCRGPHVPNTRFLKNFKLTKMSGAYWRGDSNNEQLQRIYGTAW
;
A
#
# COMPACT_ATOMS: atom_id res chain seq x y z
N MET A 1 -1.74 -14.15 -28.66
CA MET A 1 -1.58 -12.70 -28.40
C MET A 1 -2.83 -12.14 -27.74
N LEU A 2 -2.65 -11.20 -26.80
CA LEU A 2 -3.76 -10.52 -26.12
C LEU A 2 -4.12 -9.24 -26.85
N ASN A 3 -5.40 -8.95 -26.96
CA ASN A 3 -5.91 -7.67 -27.43
C ASN A 3 -6.25 -6.79 -26.23
N ILE A 4 -5.53 -5.70 -26.09
CA ILE A 4 -5.76 -4.72 -25.01
C ILE A 4 -6.39 -3.48 -25.63
N THR A 5 -7.62 -3.17 -25.18
CA THR A 5 -8.37 -2.00 -25.62
C THR A 5 -8.11 -0.84 -24.66
N LEU A 6 -7.63 0.28 -25.20
CA LEU A 6 -7.35 1.49 -24.42
C LEU A 6 -8.58 2.41 -24.39
N PRO A 7 -8.63 3.42 -23.50
CA PRO A 7 -9.80 4.30 -23.35
C PRO A 7 -10.21 5.05 -24.62
N ASP A 8 -9.26 5.33 -25.51
CA ASP A 8 -9.54 5.99 -26.80
C ASP A 8 -10.12 5.05 -27.85
N GLY A 9 -10.34 3.77 -27.50
CA GLY A 9 -10.85 2.73 -28.40
C GLY A 9 -9.79 2.02 -29.22
N SER A 10 -8.53 2.45 -29.14
CA SER A 10 -7.44 1.76 -29.85
C SER A 10 -7.16 0.40 -29.24
N ILE A 11 -6.73 -0.55 -30.07
CA ILE A 11 -6.40 -1.90 -29.65
C ILE A 11 -4.92 -2.14 -29.89
N ARG A 12 -4.23 -2.62 -28.86
CA ARG A 12 -2.83 -3.03 -28.94
C ARG A 12 -2.71 -4.50 -28.64
N GLN A 13 -1.81 -5.17 -29.31
CA GLN A 13 -1.53 -6.60 -29.10
C GLN A 13 -0.26 -6.80 -28.30
N TYR A 14 -0.32 -7.72 -27.35
CA TYR A 14 0.82 -8.08 -26.50
C TYR A 14 0.87 -9.60 -26.34
N GLU A 15 2.05 -10.13 -26.09
CA GLU A 15 2.18 -11.52 -25.67
C GLU A 15 1.70 -11.68 -24.22
N SER A 16 1.08 -12.82 -23.91
CA SER A 16 0.62 -13.16 -22.56
C SER A 16 1.79 -13.75 -21.76
N PRO A 17 1.93 -13.41 -20.47
CA PRO A 17 1.20 -12.36 -19.75
C PRO A 17 1.80 -10.96 -20.01
N VAL A 18 0.96 -9.92 -19.86
CA VAL A 18 1.41 -8.53 -19.93
C VAL A 18 0.94 -7.80 -18.69
N THR A 19 1.75 -6.87 -18.20
CA THR A 19 1.38 -6.03 -17.03
C THR A 19 0.95 -4.65 -17.48
N VAL A 20 0.22 -3.95 -16.60
CA VAL A 20 -0.15 -2.54 -16.81
C VAL A 20 1.11 -1.69 -17.02
N ALA A 21 2.16 -1.94 -16.24
CA ALA A 21 3.44 -1.23 -16.38
C ALA A 21 4.06 -1.42 -17.77
N GLN A 22 4.02 -2.64 -18.31
CA GLN A 22 4.53 -2.93 -19.66
C GLN A 22 3.70 -2.25 -20.74
N ILE A 23 2.38 -2.21 -20.57
CA ILE A 23 1.49 -1.50 -21.50
C ILE A 23 1.83 -0.01 -21.51
N ALA A 24 1.95 0.61 -20.33
CA ALA A 24 2.31 2.02 -20.21
C ALA A 24 3.67 2.32 -20.85
N ALA A 25 4.67 1.47 -20.62
CA ALA A 25 6.00 1.63 -21.20
C ALA A 25 5.97 1.54 -22.74
N SER A 26 5.11 0.69 -23.31
CA SER A 26 4.96 0.57 -24.76
C SER A 26 4.31 1.81 -25.41
N ILE A 27 3.53 2.57 -24.62
CA ILE A 27 2.89 3.80 -25.07
C ILE A 27 3.88 4.97 -25.01
N GLY A 28 4.64 5.10 -23.92
CA GLY A 28 5.63 6.16 -23.78
C GLY A 28 6.33 6.15 -22.44
N SER A 29 7.54 6.69 -22.39
CA SER A 29 8.36 6.74 -21.18
C SER A 29 7.76 7.65 -20.11
N GLY A 30 7.13 8.74 -20.50
CA GLY A 30 6.46 9.65 -19.57
C GLY A 30 5.28 8.98 -18.86
N LEU A 31 4.46 8.26 -19.60
CA LEU A 31 3.34 7.51 -19.04
C LEU A 31 3.83 6.37 -18.14
N ALA A 32 4.90 5.67 -18.54
CA ALA A 32 5.50 4.63 -17.72
C ALA A 32 5.92 5.16 -16.35
N LYS A 33 6.55 6.33 -16.30
CA LYS A 33 6.97 6.98 -15.05
C LYS A 33 5.80 7.46 -14.19
N ALA A 34 4.68 7.81 -14.82
CA ALA A 34 3.49 8.31 -14.12
C ALA A 34 2.53 7.20 -13.69
N THR A 35 2.77 5.95 -14.08
CA THR A 35 1.86 4.84 -13.81
C THR A 35 1.88 4.45 -12.34
N VAL A 36 0.75 4.63 -11.67
CA VAL A 36 0.52 4.20 -10.29
C VAL A 36 -0.10 2.81 -10.26
N ALA A 37 -1.07 2.56 -11.13
CA ALA A 37 -1.85 1.31 -11.21
C ALA A 37 -2.58 1.25 -12.53
N GLY A 38 -3.49 0.30 -12.69
CA GLY A 38 -4.38 0.23 -13.85
C GLY A 38 -5.77 -0.22 -13.46
N LYS A 39 -6.73 0.08 -14.31
CA LYS A 39 -8.07 -0.53 -14.30
C LYS A 39 -8.12 -1.56 -15.42
N VAL A 40 -8.33 -2.82 -15.05
CA VAL A 40 -8.47 -3.93 -15.99
C VAL A 40 -9.92 -4.37 -15.95
N ASN A 41 -10.66 -4.16 -17.04
CA ASN A 41 -12.11 -4.40 -17.11
C ASN A 41 -12.86 -3.71 -15.95
N GLY A 42 -12.48 -2.48 -15.61
CA GLY A 42 -13.11 -1.68 -14.55
C GLY A 42 -12.63 -1.98 -13.14
N VAL A 43 -11.72 -2.93 -12.95
CA VAL A 43 -11.18 -3.32 -11.63
C VAL A 43 -9.77 -2.77 -11.45
N LEU A 44 -9.54 -2.06 -10.34
CA LEU A 44 -8.21 -1.56 -10.02
C LEU A 44 -7.25 -2.72 -9.73
N ARG A 45 -6.08 -2.67 -10.37
CA ARG A 45 -5.03 -3.68 -10.27
C ARG A 45 -3.68 -3.00 -10.10
N ASP A 46 -2.76 -3.67 -9.41
CA ASP A 46 -1.38 -3.20 -9.33
C ASP A 46 -0.73 -3.16 -10.71
N ALA A 47 0.18 -2.22 -10.90
CA ALA A 47 0.89 -2.06 -12.17
C ALA A 47 1.69 -3.31 -12.56
N CYS A 48 2.08 -4.14 -11.58
CA CYS A 48 2.83 -5.38 -11.80
C CYS A 48 1.96 -6.62 -11.99
N ASP A 49 0.62 -6.53 -11.80
CA ASP A 49 -0.25 -7.70 -11.92
C ASP A 49 -0.33 -8.19 -13.37
N PRO A 50 -0.21 -9.51 -13.60
CA PRO A 50 -0.24 -10.04 -14.96
C PRO A 50 -1.67 -10.06 -15.52
N ILE A 51 -1.79 -9.69 -16.79
CA ILE A 51 -3.02 -9.79 -17.58
C ILE A 51 -2.82 -10.96 -18.53
N THR A 52 -3.72 -11.92 -18.50
CA THR A 52 -3.62 -13.17 -19.26
C THR A 52 -4.74 -13.35 -20.29
N GLU A 53 -5.69 -12.42 -20.35
CA GLU A 53 -6.84 -12.46 -21.25
C GLU A 53 -7.03 -11.10 -21.92
N ASP A 54 -7.76 -11.07 -23.02
CA ASP A 54 -8.15 -9.80 -23.65
C ASP A 54 -8.88 -8.94 -22.61
N ALA A 55 -8.56 -7.66 -22.58
CA ALA A 55 -9.10 -6.76 -21.57
C ALA A 55 -9.14 -5.32 -22.06
N ALA A 56 -10.03 -4.54 -21.44
CA ALA A 56 -10.01 -3.08 -21.50
C ALA A 56 -9.14 -2.57 -20.35
N VAL A 57 -8.14 -1.76 -20.66
CA VAL A 57 -7.17 -1.26 -19.68
C VAL A 57 -7.10 0.25 -19.70
N GLN A 58 -7.19 0.85 -18.51
CA GLN A 58 -6.94 2.28 -18.29
C GLN A 58 -5.72 2.42 -17.37
N ILE A 59 -4.76 3.22 -17.79
CA ILE A 59 -3.58 3.53 -16.95
C ILE A 59 -3.99 4.59 -15.92
N ILE A 60 -3.70 4.33 -14.64
CA ILE A 60 -4.00 5.24 -13.54
C ILE A 60 -2.73 5.99 -13.14
N THR A 61 -2.84 7.31 -13.08
CA THR A 61 -1.74 8.21 -12.72
C THR A 61 -2.11 9.06 -11.50
N PRO A 62 -1.17 9.82 -10.90
CA PRO A 62 -1.49 10.73 -9.79
C PRO A 62 -2.51 11.82 -10.12
N LYS A 63 -2.81 12.06 -11.40
CA LYS A 63 -3.83 13.02 -11.84
C LYS A 63 -5.25 12.46 -11.70
N ASP A 64 -5.39 11.15 -11.57
CA ASP A 64 -6.69 10.49 -11.42
C ASP A 64 -7.07 10.43 -9.94
N PRO A 65 -8.38 10.55 -9.60
CA PRO A 65 -8.83 10.40 -8.21
C PRO A 65 -8.43 9.06 -7.59
N GLU A 66 -8.50 7.99 -8.35
CA GLU A 66 -8.08 6.65 -7.90
C GLU A 66 -6.58 6.62 -7.59
N GLY A 67 -5.78 7.34 -8.38
CA GLY A 67 -4.34 7.45 -8.14
C GLY A 67 -4.01 8.14 -6.83
N VAL A 68 -4.72 9.21 -6.51
CA VAL A 68 -4.57 9.92 -5.24
C VAL A 68 -4.92 9.01 -4.05
N GLU A 69 -6.02 8.26 -4.15
CA GLU A 69 -6.42 7.32 -3.12
C GLU A 69 -5.37 6.23 -2.89
N ILE A 70 -4.80 5.69 -3.97
CA ILE A 70 -3.73 4.70 -3.91
C ILE A 70 -2.48 5.28 -3.23
N ILE A 71 -2.13 6.52 -3.54
CA ILE A 71 -1.01 7.23 -2.91
C ILE A 71 -1.25 7.37 -1.41
N ARG A 72 -2.45 7.77 -0.99
CA ARG A 72 -2.80 7.88 0.44
C ARG A 72 -2.68 6.54 1.16
N HIS A 73 -3.21 5.48 0.56
CA HIS A 73 -3.12 4.14 1.13
C HIS A 73 -1.67 3.66 1.24
N SER A 74 -0.85 3.95 0.24
CA SER A 74 0.56 3.60 0.25
C SER A 74 1.36 4.42 1.26
N CYS A 75 0.97 5.68 1.50
CA CYS A 75 1.55 6.48 2.58
C CYS A 75 1.30 5.87 3.95
N ALA A 76 0.15 5.25 4.17
CA ALA A 76 -0.12 4.53 5.41
C ALA A 76 0.89 3.40 5.63
N HIS A 77 1.21 2.62 4.59
CA HIS A 77 2.26 1.59 4.67
C HIS A 77 3.64 2.21 4.97
N LEU A 78 3.93 3.38 4.41
CA LEU A 78 5.19 4.08 4.67
C LEU A 78 5.27 4.53 6.14
N VAL A 79 4.16 4.95 6.74
CA VAL A 79 4.10 5.20 8.19
C VAL A 79 4.52 3.95 8.96
N GLY A 80 3.97 2.80 8.58
CA GLY A 80 4.33 1.52 9.21
C GLY A 80 5.82 1.22 9.11
N HIS A 81 6.41 1.42 7.95
CA HIS A 81 7.84 1.22 7.72
C HIS A 81 8.68 2.12 8.63
N ALA A 82 8.37 3.42 8.67
CA ALA A 82 9.09 4.38 9.51
C ALA A 82 8.93 4.05 11.00
N VAL A 83 7.71 3.74 11.43
CA VAL A 83 7.43 3.39 12.84
C VAL A 83 8.21 2.15 13.26
N LYS A 84 8.23 1.10 12.44
CA LYS A 84 8.95 -0.14 12.77
C LYS A 84 10.46 0.07 12.84
N GLN A 85 11.00 0.98 12.05
CA GLN A 85 12.43 1.32 12.11
C GLN A 85 12.78 2.08 13.40
N LEU A 86 11.92 3.01 13.81
CA LEU A 86 12.15 3.84 15.00
C LEU A 86 11.71 3.15 16.29
N PHE A 87 10.65 2.34 16.22
CA PHE A 87 10.04 1.66 17.38
C PHE A 87 9.82 0.19 17.02
N PRO A 88 10.88 -0.64 17.04
CA PRO A 88 10.79 -2.03 16.58
C PRO A 88 9.78 -2.90 17.33
N ASN A 89 9.46 -2.55 18.56
CA ASN A 89 8.50 -3.30 19.39
C ASN A 89 7.05 -2.89 19.16
N ALA A 90 6.81 -1.81 18.41
CA ALA A 90 5.46 -1.41 18.04
C ALA A 90 4.83 -2.48 17.14
N LYS A 91 3.52 -2.70 17.32
CA LYS A 91 2.77 -3.66 16.52
C LYS A 91 1.81 -2.91 15.62
N MET A 92 1.82 -3.24 14.35
CA MET A 92 1.00 -2.57 13.36
C MET A 92 -0.39 -3.21 13.30
N VAL A 93 -1.42 -2.39 13.17
CA VAL A 93 -2.81 -2.87 13.15
C VAL A 93 -3.41 -2.68 11.77
N ILE A 94 -3.99 -1.52 11.48
CA ILE A 94 -4.57 -1.22 10.17
C ILE A 94 -4.30 0.22 9.76
N GLY A 95 -4.24 0.45 8.43
CA GLY A 95 -3.99 1.77 7.86
C GLY A 95 -4.95 2.11 6.72
N PRO A 96 -6.24 2.38 7.01
CA PRO A 96 -7.21 2.67 5.96
C PRO A 96 -7.09 4.09 5.41
N VAL A 97 -7.62 4.26 4.20
CA VAL A 97 -7.83 5.59 3.61
C VAL A 97 -9.13 6.17 4.17
N ILE A 98 -9.10 7.46 4.43
CA ILE A 98 -10.27 8.24 4.83
C ILE A 98 -10.42 9.44 3.88
N GLU A 99 -11.48 10.23 4.07
CA GLU A 99 -11.66 11.46 3.29
C GLU A 99 -10.44 12.36 3.48
N ASP A 100 -9.85 12.79 2.38
CA ASP A 100 -8.66 13.66 2.30
C ASP A 100 -7.39 13.13 2.97
N GLY A 101 -7.33 11.85 3.32
CA GLY A 101 -6.15 11.33 3.97
C GLY A 101 -6.16 9.85 4.29
N PHE A 102 -5.46 9.53 5.35
CA PHE A 102 -5.31 8.17 5.86
C PHE A 102 -5.01 8.19 7.36
N TYR A 103 -5.10 7.03 8.00
CA TYR A 103 -4.52 6.85 9.33
C TYR A 103 -3.89 5.48 9.46
N TYR A 104 -3.09 5.28 10.50
CA TYR A 104 -2.58 3.96 10.88
C TYR A 104 -2.73 3.77 12.39
N ASP A 105 -3.31 2.64 12.77
CA ASP A 105 -3.46 2.26 14.18
C ASP A 105 -2.29 1.37 14.58
N ILE A 106 -1.69 1.71 15.73
CA ILE A 106 -0.42 1.12 16.18
C ILE A 106 -0.54 0.80 17.67
N ALA A 107 -0.17 -0.42 18.05
CA ALA A 107 0.02 -0.77 19.44
C ALA A 107 1.46 -0.48 19.83
N ALA A 108 1.67 0.61 20.58
CA ALA A 108 2.98 1.03 21.05
C ALA A 108 3.13 0.76 22.54
N GLU A 109 4.36 0.51 22.98
CA GLU A 109 4.66 0.31 24.41
C GLU A 109 4.35 1.55 25.23
N LYS A 110 4.58 2.72 24.65
CA LYS A 110 4.30 4.02 25.26
C LYS A 110 3.56 4.90 24.28
N PRO A 111 2.69 5.82 24.74
CA PRO A 111 2.06 6.79 23.85
C PRO A 111 3.10 7.60 23.09
N PHE A 112 2.85 7.83 21.80
CA PHE A 112 3.71 8.68 20.99
C PHE A 112 3.61 10.14 21.43
N THR A 113 4.75 10.81 21.43
CA THR A 113 4.85 12.25 21.72
C THR A 113 4.83 13.06 20.41
N PRO A 114 4.64 14.39 20.47
CA PRO A 114 4.81 15.24 19.27
C PRO A 114 6.20 15.10 18.63
N GLU A 115 7.24 14.90 19.44
CA GLU A 115 8.61 14.66 18.94
C GLU A 115 8.69 13.33 18.19
N ASP A 116 8.02 12.29 18.69
CA ASP A 116 7.94 11.00 18.01
C ASP A 116 7.28 11.14 16.65
N MET A 117 6.17 11.88 16.57
CA MET A 117 5.48 12.11 15.30
C MET A 117 6.37 12.85 14.30
N LYS A 118 7.11 13.85 14.77
CA LYS A 118 8.08 14.56 13.93
C LYS A 118 9.18 13.63 13.43
N ALA A 119 9.70 12.77 14.30
CA ALA A 119 10.72 11.79 13.92
C ALA A 119 10.21 10.79 12.89
N ILE A 120 8.96 10.34 13.04
CA ILE A 120 8.31 9.45 12.07
C ILE A 120 8.19 10.12 10.71
N GLU A 121 7.72 11.39 10.69
CA GLU A 121 7.59 12.14 9.44
C GLU A 121 8.94 12.34 8.74
N GLU A 122 9.98 12.68 9.49
CA GLU A 122 11.33 12.83 8.94
C GLU A 122 11.87 11.50 8.39
N ARG A 123 11.64 10.40 9.11
CA ARG A 123 12.04 9.06 8.63
C ARG A 123 11.30 8.69 7.35
N MET A 124 10.02 9.01 7.23
CA MET A 124 9.27 8.81 6.01
C MET A 124 9.91 9.55 4.83
N LYS A 125 10.33 10.80 5.03
CA LYS A 125 11.01 11.58 3.99
C LYS A 125 12.34 10.95 3.60
N GLU A 126 13.11 10.47 4.55
CA GLU A 126 14.38 9.75 4.28
C GLU A 126 14.13 8.50 3.45
N LEU A 127 13.09 7.72 3.79
CA LEU A 127 12.73 6.51 3.06
C LEU A 127 12.30 6.83 1.62
N ILE A 128 11.53 7.89 1.42
CA ILE A 128 11.16 8.33 0.07
C ILE A 128 12.39 8.72 -0.74
N ASN A 129 13.35 9.40 -0.13
CA ASN A 129 14.58 9.82 -0.80
C ASN A 129 15.48 8.65 -1.19
N GLN A 130 15.29 7.47 -0.60
CA GLN A 130 15.97 6.25 -1.03
C GLN A 130 15.45 5.73 -2.36
N ASP A 131 14.28 6.20 -2.80
CA ASP A 131 13.70 5.87 -4.12
C ASP A 131 13.64 4.36 -4.36
N TYR A 132 13.08 3.61 -3.40
CA TYR A 132 13.01 2.16 -3.52
C TYR A 132 11.70 1.70 -4.16
N ASP A 133 11.73 0.53 -4.78
CA ASP A 133 10.56 -0.11 -5.34
C ASP A 133 9.75 -0.82 -4.24
N VAL A 134 8.43 -0.70 -4.34
CA VAL A 134 7.50 -1.46 -3.51
C VAL A 134 7.21 -2.78 -4.23
N ILE A 135 7.52 -3.89 -3.59
CA ILE A 135 7.41 -5.22 -4.20
C ILE A 135 6.16 -5.91 -3.68
N LYS A 136 5.27 -6.29 -4.60
CA LYS A 136 4.08 -7.07 -4.29
C LYS A 136 4.36 -8.55 -4.51
N LYS A 137 3.92 -9.38 -3.56
CA LYS A 137 3.91 -10.83 -3.72
C LYS A 137 2.57 -11.39 -3.25
N MET A 138 1.97 -12.27 -4.05
CA MET A 138 0.83 -13.08 -3.60
C MET A 138 1.40 -14.30 -2.90
N LEU A 139 1.15 -14.45 -1.62
CA LEU A 139 1.71 -15.53 -0.81
C LEU A 139 0.60 -16.43 -0.24
N PRO A 140 0.87 -17.74 -0.11
CA PRO A 140 -0.05 -18.65 0.56
C PRO A 140 -0.27 -18.23 2.03
N ARG A 141 -1.47 -18.49 2.53
CA ARG A 141 -1.85 -18.14 3.91
C ARG A 141 -0.82 -18.61 4.95
N ALA A 142 -0.34 -19.84 4.83
CA ALA A 142 0.64 -20.38 5.78
C ALA A 142 1.94 -19.59 5.82
N GLU A 143 2.40 -19.11 4.66
CA GLU A 143 3.61 -18.29 4.57
C GLU A 143 3.40 -16.89 5.15
N VAL A 144 2.24 -16.29 4.93
CA VAL A 144 1.86 -14.99 5.53
C VAL A 144 1.85 -15.09 7.05
N ILE A 145 1.25 -16.15 7.60
CA ILE A 145 1.23 -16.40 9.05
C ILE A 145 2.65 -16.51 9.60
N GLU A 146 3.52 -17.25 8.93
CA GLU A 146 4.90 -17.41 9.37
C GLU A 146 5.66 -16.09 9.38
N ILE A 147 5.50 -15.28 8.34
CA ILE A 147 6.13 -13.95 8.26
C ILE A 147 5.70 -13.08 9.44
N PHE A 148 4.41 -13.00 9.72
CA PHE A 148 3.92 -12.18 10.82
C PHE A 148 4.32 -12.73 12.21
N LYS A 149 4.41 -14.05 12.37
CA LYS A 149 4.94 -14.65 13.60
C LYS A 149 6.39 -14.25 13.84
N GLN A 150 7.24 -14.35 12.82
CA GLN A 150 8.65 -13.96 12.91
C GLN A 150 8.82 -12.48 13.23
N ARG A 151 7.92 -11.64 12.75
CA ARG A 151 7.95 -10.20 12.98
C ARG A 151 7.24 -9.77 14.28
N GLY A 152 6.58 -10.69 14.99
CA GLY A 152 5.84 -10.37 16.20
C GLY A 152 4.59 -9.53 15.97
N GLU A 153 4.00 -9.61 14.79
CA GLU A 153 2.84 -8.79 14.41
C GLU A 153 1.53 -9.46 14.84
N ASP A 154 1.26 -9.43 16.14
CA ASP A 154 0.12 -10.14 16.75
C ASP A 154 -1.23 -9.68 16.20
N TYR A 155 -1.40 -8.38 15.94
CA TYR A 155 -2.66 -7.86 15.41
C TYR A 155 -2.87 -8.27 13.96
N LYS A 156 -1.80 -8.33 13.16
CA LYS A 156 -1.88 -8.84 11.78
C LYS A 156 -2.28 -10.31 11.79
N LEU A 157 -1.77 -11.10 12.73
CA LEU A 157 -2.17 -12.50 12.89
C LEU A 157 -3.65 -12.64 13.24
N ARG A 158 -4.18 -11.79 14.12
CA ARG A 158 -5.63 -11.77 14.43
C ARG A 158 -6.46 -11.43 13.20
N LEU A 159 -6.01 -10.47 12.38
CA LEU A 159 -6.70 -10.12 11.13
C LEU A 159 -6.70 -11.25 10.13
N VAL A 160 -5.61 -12.00 10.03
CA VAL A 160 -5.54 -13.20 9.17
C VAL A 160 -6.52 -14.27 9.65
N ASP A 161 -6.61 -14.48 10.97
CA ASP A 161 -7.55 -15.44 11.55
C ASP A 161 -9.02 -15.09 11.27
N ASP A 162 -9.33 -13.81 11.10
CA ASP A 162 -10.66 -13.33 10.76
C ASP A 162 -11.06 -13.59 9.29
N MET A 163 -10.12 -14.06 8.48
CA MET A 163 -10.34 -14.35 7.06
C MET A 163 -10.00 -15.82 6.74
N PRO A 164 -10.70 -16.77 7.37
CA PRO A 164 -10.32 -18.19 7.23
C PRO A 164 -10.48 -18.75 5.81
N GLU A 165 -11.35 -18.12 5.01
CA GLU A 165 -11.60 -18.53 3.62
C GLU A 165 -10.54 -18.03 2.63
N VAL A 166 -9.69 -17.10 3.02
CA VAL A 166 -8.67 -16.52 2.14
C VAL A 166 -7.44 -17.44 2.12
N THR A 167 -7.09 -17.95 0.94
CA THR A 167 -5.98 -18.90 0.76
C THR A 167 -4.68 -18.26 0.34
N GLU A 168 -4.75 -17.11 -0.34
CA GLU A 168 -3.60 -16.30 -0.75
C GLU A 168 -3.84 -14.85 -0.39
N MET A 169 -2.77 -14.14 -0.05
CA MET A 169 -2.86 -12.74 0.36
C MET A 169 -1.80 -11.90 -0.33
N GLY A 170 -2.15 -10.65 -0.69
CA GLY A 170 -1.21 -9.68 -1.22
C GLY A 170 -0.32 -9.14 -0.11
N MET A 171 0.99 -9.30 -0.28
CA MET A 171 1.99 -8.77 0.64
C MET A 171 2.82 -7.74 -0.08
N TYR A 172 2.93 -6.55 0.51
CA TYR A 172 3.67 -5.43 -0.05
C TYR A 172 4.93 -5.19 0.76
N PHE A 173 6.08 -5.32 0.12
CA PHE A 173 7.38 -5.20 0.75
C PHE A 173 7.95 -3.81 0.50
N HIS A 174 8.20 -3.09 1.60
CA HIS A 174 8.92 -1.83 1.66
C HIS A 174 10.29 -2.12 2.26
N GLN A 175 11.24 -2.59 1.44
CA GLN A 175 12.53 -3.09 1.95
C GLN A 175 12.31 -4.22 2.97
N GLU A 176 12.78 -4.06 4.21
CA GLU A 176 12.60 -5.06 5.28
C GLU A 176 11.19 -5.07 5.89
N TYR A 177 10.41 -4.02 5.67
CA TYR A 177 9.04 -3.93 6.17
C TYR A 177 8.08 -4.60 5.20
N VAL A 178 7.05 -5.24 5.75
CA VAL A 178 5.99 -5.85 4.95
C VAL A 178 4.63 -5.57 5.56
N ASP A 179 3.64 -5.32 4.69
CA ASP A 179 2.25 -5.16 5.09
C ASP A 179 1.33 -5.98 4.19
N MET A 180 0.19 -6.37 4.75
CA MET A 180 -0.82 -7.14 4.05
C MET A 180 -1.92 -6.21 3.58
N CYS A 181 -2.29 -6.30 2.31
CA CYS A 181 -3.33 -5.45 1.75
C CYS A 181 -3.92 -6.06 0.47
N ARG A 182 -5.16 -5.67 0.16
CA ARG A 182 -5.76 -6.01 -1.13
C ARG A 182 -5.11 -5.22 -2.26
N GLY A 183 -4.59 -4.04 -1.97
CA GLY A 183 -4.03 -3.14 -2.98
C GLY A 183 -5.10 -2.45 -3.81
N PRO A 184 -4.71 -1.83 -4.93
CA PRO A 184 -3.32 -1.70 -5.37
C PRO A 184 -2.53 -0.68 -4.56
N HIS A 185 -1.20 -0.72 -4.70
CA HIS A 185 -0.27 0.23 -4.10
C HIS A 185 0.68 0.78 -5.16
N VAL A 186 1.31 1.93 -4.84
CA VAL A 186 2.29 2.53 -5.74
C VAL A 186 3.47 1.58 -5.98
N PRO A 187 4.07 1.58 -7.20
CA PRO A 187 5.21 0.73 -7.50
C PRO A 187 6.55 1.22 -6.92
N ASN A 188 6.63 2.50 -6.53
CA ASN A 188 7.85 3.13 -6.05
C ASN A 188 7.51 4.27 -5.10
N THR A 189 8.39 4.54 -4.14
CA THR A 189 8.18 5.57 -3.12
C THR A 189 8.22 6.99 -3.68
N ARG A 190 8.72 7.23 -4.87
CA ARG A 190 8.74 8.57 -5.46
C ARG A 190 7.35 9.20 -5.59
N PHE A 191 6.29 8.36 -5.67
CA PHE A 191 4.90 8.83 -5.71
C PHE A 191 4.41 9.39 -4.38
N LEU A 192 5.16 9.19 -3.29
CA LEU A 192 4.74 9.50 -1.93
C LEU A 192 5.34 10.81 -1.40
N LYS A 193 5.95 11.62 -2.26
CA LYS A 193 6.66 12.85 -1.86
C LYS A 193 5.77 13.91 -1.22
N ASN A 194 4.52 13.98 -1.62
CA ASN A 194 3.59 15.00 -1.17
C ASN A 194 2.68 14.44 -0.09
N PHE A 195 3.15 14.49 1.14
CA PHE A 195 2.40 14.01 2.30
C PHE A 195 2.65 14.91 3.52
N LYS A 196 1.78 14.79 4.51
CA LYS A 196 1.94 15.45 5.81
C LYS A 196 1.27 14.60 6.87
N LEU A 197 1.94 14.37 7.99
CA LEU A 197 1.30 13.83 9.19
C LEU A 197 0.57 14.98 9.89
N THR A 198 -0.69 14.78 10.28
CA THR A 198 -1.55 15.87 10.73
C THR A 198 -1.82 15.86 12.22
N LYS A 199 -2.08 14.68 12.81
CA LYS A 199 -2.38 14.57 14.24
C LYS A 199 -2.21 13.14 14.73
N MET A 200 -2.23 12.99 16.06
CA MET A 200 -2.31 11.71 16.74
C MET A 200 -3.51 11.69 17.66
N SER A 201 -4.08 10.53 17.87
CA SER A 201 -5.15 10.33 18.87
C SER A 201 -5.10 8.90 19.40
N GLY A 202 -5.83 8.65 20.49
CA GLY A 202 -6.08 7.30 20.96
C GLY A 202 -7.16 6.63 20.11
N ALA A 203 -7.14 5.31 20.06
CA ALA A 203 -8.15 4.48 19.44
C ALA A 203 -8.22 3.16 20.20
N TYR A 204 -9.21 2.32 19.85
CA TYR A 204 -9.36 1.00 20.48
C TYR A 204 -9.40 -0.07 19.40
N TRP A 205 -8.86 -1.25 19.73
CA TRP A 205 -8.94 -2.40 18.86
C TRP A 205 -10.40 -2.65 18.46
N ARG A 206 -10.67 -2.66 17.16
CA ARG A 206 -12.02 -2.83 16.56
C ARG A 206 -13.03 -1.78 17.02
N GLY A 207 -12.57 -0.60 17.47
CA GLY A 207 -13.44 0.48 17.91
C GLY A 207 -14.18 0.23 19.22
N ASP A 208 -13.87 -0.84 19.94
CA ASP A 208 -14.51 -1.20 21.20
C ASP A 208 -13.65 -0.75 22.38
N SER A 209 -14.21 0.15 23.22
CA SER A 209 -13.50 0.71 24.38
C SER A 209 -13.12 -0.34 25.45
N ASN A 210 -13.67 -1.55 25.37
CA ASN A 210 -13.28 -2.66 26.24
C ASN A 210 -12.05 -3.40 25.72
N ASN A 211 -11.61 -3.12 24.48
CA ASN A 211 -10.41 -3.71 23.89
C ASN A 211 -9.17 -2.88 24.14
N GLU A 212 -8.03 -3.38 23.67
CA GLU A 212 -6.73 -2.72 23.84
C GLU A 212 -6.73 -1.31 23.23
N GLN A 213 -6.11 -0.38 23.93
CA GLN A 213 -5.93 0.99 23.45
C GLN A 213 -4.79 1.03 22.43
N LEU A 214 -5.03 1.74 21.32
CA LEU A 214 -4.08 1.91 20.24
C LEU A 214 -3.75 3.39 20.05
N GLN A 215 -2.64 3.66 19.38
CA GLN A 215 -2.27 5.00 18.93
C GLN A 215 -2.66 5.13 17.47
N ARG A 216 -3.34 6.23 17.12
CA ARG A 216 -3.75 6.49 15.75
C ARG A 216 -3.00 7.70 15.19
N ILE A 217 -2.24 7.48 14.14
CA ILE A 217 -1.52 8.54 13.42
C ILE A 217 -2.30 8.87 12.17
N TYR A 218 -2.69 10.16 12.02
CA TYR A 218 -3.38 10.66 10.84
C TYR A 218 -2.40 11.35 9.91
N GLY A 219 -2.66 11.24 8.62
CA GLY A 219 -1.92 11.96 7.60
C GLY A 219 -2.78 12.27 6.40
N THR A 220 -2.21 13.07 5.50
CA THR A 220 -2.79 13.38 4.20
C THR A 220 -1.71 13.26 3.13
N ALA A 221 -2.14 13.04 1.89
CA ALA A 221 -1.25 13.01 0.72
C ALA A 221 -2.02 13.50 -0.50
N TRP A 222 -1.28 14.07 -1.47
CA TRP A 222 -1.87 14.64 -2.69
C TRP A 222 -0.97 14.51 -3.92
#